data_89e845940aa561e94cd5fcb8d906bf49
#
_entry.id   89e845940aa561e94cd5fcb8d906bf49
#
_cell.length_a   1.000
_cell.length_b   1.000
_cell.length_c   1.000
_cell.angle_alpha   90.00
_cell.angle_beta   90.00
_cell.angle_gamma   90.00
#
_symmetry.space_group_name_H-M   'P 1'
#
loop_
_entity.id
_entity.type
_entity.pdbx_description
1 polymer ?
#
loop_
_entity_poly.entity_id
_entity_poly.type
_entity_poly.pdbx_seq_one_letter_code
_entity_poly.pdbx_strand_id
1 'polypeptide(L)' 'RDYNPKKKTVLAFAVGLHLSEDETIDLLKSAGYAFSDGSKRDWIVRYCLEQKIYNINQVNTLLFQWNQEQLGA' A
#
# COMPACT_ATOMS: atom_id res chain seq x y z
N ARG A 1 -2.03 16.00 17.27
CA ARG A 1 -1.32 15.76 17.20
C ARG A 1 -0.77 15.80 15.98
N ASP A 2 0.22 15.81 15.79
CA ASP A 2 0.86 16.08 14.53
C ASP A 2 1.44 14.85 13.86
N TYR A 3 1.19 13.70 14.43
CA TYR A 3 1.70 12.50 13.80
C TYR A 3 0.97 12.24 12.50
N ASN A 4 1.71 12.05 11.45
CA ASN A 4 1.15 11.77 10.14
C ASN A 4 1.97 10.64 9.52
N PRO A 5 1.44 9.42 9.48
CA PRO A 5 2.19 8.30 8.94
C PRO A 5 2.50 8.51 7.47
N LYS A 6 3.62 7.96 7.04
CA LYS A 6 3.99 8.02 5.63
C LYS A 6 3.04 7.13 4.83
N LYS A 7 2.87 7.49 3.56
CA LYS A 7 1.97 6.73 2.69
C LYS A 7 2.32 5.25 2.65
N LYS A 8 3.62 4.93 2.55
CA LYS A 8 4.03 3.53 2.50
C LYS A 8 3.65 2.78 3.77
N THR A 9 3.63 3.46 4.91
CA THR A 9 3.22 2.85 6.16
C THR A 9 1.73 2.54 6.14
N VAL A 10 0.92 3.47 5.61
CA VAL A 10 -0.51 3.26 5.49
C VAL A 10 -0.78 2.07 4.57
N LEU A 11 -0.06 1.98 3.46
CA LEU A 11 -0.22 0.86 2.54
C LEU A 11 0.17 -0.47 3.19
N ALA A 12 1.22 -0.46 4.02
CA ALA A 12 1.61 -1.66 4.74
C ALA A 12 0.51 -2.12 5.71
N PHE A 13 -0.13 -1.17 6.39
CA PHE A 13 -1.27 -1.51 7.24
C PHE A 13 -2.41 -2.13 6.45
N ALA A 14 -2.69 -1.57 5.27
CA ALA A 14 -3.78 -2.10 4.45
C ALA A 14 -3.52 -3.56 4.09
N VAL A 15 -2.28 -3.88 3.72
CA VAL A 15 -1.91 -5.26 3.42
C VAL A 15 -2.04 -6.14 4.66
N GLY A 16 -1.49 -5.67 5.78
CA GLY A 16 -1.49 -6.44 7.02
C GLY A 16 -2.89 -6.68 7.57
N LEU A 17 -3.81 -5.74 7.34
CA LEU A 17 -5.18 -5.85 7.82
C LEU A 17 -6.11 -6.52 6.80
N HIS A 18 -5.58 -6.94 5.66
CA HIS A 18 -6.35 -7.61 4.61
C HIS A 18 -7.49 -6.72 4.11
N LEU A 19 -7.23 -5.45 3.94
CA LEU A 19 -8.26 -4.52 3.47
C LEU A 19 -8.49 -4.72 1.97
N SER A 20 -9.72 -4.47 1.55
CA SER A 20 -10.03 -4.39 0.12
C SER A 20 -9.45 -3.10 -0.46
N GLU A 21 -9.47 -3.00 -1.79
CA GLU A 21 -9.02 -1.77 -2.43
C GLU A 21 -9.84 -0.58 -1.98
N ASP A 22 -11.16 -0.74 -1.89
CA ASP A 22 -12.04 0.37 -1.47
C ASP A 22 -11.74 0.78 -0.03
N GLU A 23 -11.55 -0.19 0.85
CA GLU A 23 -11.20 0.10 2.24
C GLU A 23 -9.86 0.81 2.33
N THR A 24 -8.93 0.42 1.48
CA THR A 24 -7.62 1.05 1.44
C THR A 24 -7.71 2.49 0.96
N ILE A 25 -8.56 2.74 -0.03
CA ILE A 25 -8.80 4.11 -0.51
C ILE A 25 -9.30 4.98 0.64
N ASP A 26 -10.24 4.46 1.43
CA ASP A 26 -10.77 5.19 2.57
C ASP A 26 -9.69 5.46 3.62
N LEU A 27 -8.87 4.46 3.90
CA LEU A 27 -7.79 4.60 4.86
C LEU A 27 -6.77 5.64 4.41
N LEU A 28 -6.38 5.59 3.13
CA LEU A 28 -5.45 6.57 2.57
C LEU A 28 -6.04 7.97 2.69
N LYS A 29 -7.32 8.12 2.35
CA LYS A 29 -7.97 9.42 2.38
C LYS A 29 -7.95 9.99 3.79
N SER A 30 -8.19 9.17 4.81
CA SER A 30 -8.20 9.65 6.18
C SER A 30 -6.81 10.12 6.63
N ALA A 31 -5.76 9.63 5.99
CA ALA A 31 -4.38 10.05 6.27
C ALA A 31 -3.91 11.16 5.33
N GLY A 32 -4.78 11.63 4.45
CA GLY A 32 -4.43 12.70 3.52
C GLY A 32 -3.77 12.22 2.24
N TYR A 33 -3.92 10.95 1.89
CA TYR A 33 -3.30 10.37 0.71
C TYR A 33 -4.34 9.82 -0.26
N ALA A 34 -3.87 9.48 -1.45
CA ALA A 34 -4.66 8.81 -2.46
C ALA A 34 -3.73 7.95 -3.28
N PHE A 35 -4.29 6.94 -3.95
CA PHE A 35 -3.51 6.21 -4.95
C PHE A 35 -3.17 7.15 -6.10
N SER A 36 -1.96 6.99 -6.61
CA SER A 36 -1.45 7.84 -7.67
C SER A 36 -1.32 7.00 -8.95
N ASP A 37 -1.99 7.42 -10.02
CA ASP A 37 -1.95 6.68 -11.27
C ASP A 37 -0.55 6.61 -11.86
N GLY A 38 0.27 7.60 -11.57
CA GLY A 38 1.64 7.63 -12.08
C GLY A 38 2.64 6.85 -11.23
N SER A 39 2.20 6.26 -10.14
CA SER A 39 3.09 5.55 -9.22
C SER A 39 3.05 4.05 -9.48
N LYS A 40 4.19 3.51 -9.90
CA LYS A 40 4.31 2.07 -10.12
C LYS A 40 4.13 1.31 -8.81
N ARG A 41 4.63 1.87 -7.69
CA ARG A 41 4.44 1.27 -6.38
C ARG A 41 2.95 1.11 -6.07
N ASP A 42 2.17 2.17 -6.29
CA ASP A 42 0.74 2.13 -6.01
C ASP A 42 0.03 1.09 -6.88
N TRP A 43 0.44 1.00 -8.14
CA TRP A 43 -0.11 0.00 -9.05
C TRP A 43 0.10 -1.41 -8.53
N ILE A 44 1.32 -1.68 -8.06
CA ILE A 44 1.67 -3.02 -7.55
C ILE A 44 0.86 -3.33 -6.31
N VAL A 45 0.74 -2.36 -5.40
CA VAL A 45 -0.02 -2.57 -4.17
C VAL A 45 -1.50 -2.83 -4.50
N ARG A 46 -2.07 -2.03 -5.41
CA ARG A 46 -3.46 -2.23 -5.81
C ARG A 46 -3.66 -3.61 -6.43
N TYR A 47 -2.73 -4.04 -7.27
CA TYR A 47 -2.78 -5.39 -7.84
C TYR A 47 -2.79 -6.44 -6.73
N CYS A 48 -1.92 -6.30 -5.75
CA CYS A 48 -1.86 -7.26 -4.65
C CYS A 48 -3.16 -7.30 -3.87
N LEU A 49 -3.74 -6.14 -3.58
CA LEU A 49 -5.01 -6.09 -2.86
C LEU A 49 -6.12 -6.75 -3.67
N GLU A 50 -6.14 -6.50 -4.97
CA GLU A 50 -7.15 -7.08 -5.85
C GLU A 50 -7.03 -8.60 -5.91
N GLN A 51 -5.79 -9.10 -5.93
CA GLN A 51 -5.53 -10.53 -5.98
C GLN A 51 -5.54 -11.19 -4.61
N LYS A 52 -5.85 -10.42 -3.57
CA LYS A 52 -5.89 -10.91 -2.19
C LYS A 52 -4.53 -11.46 -1.73
N ILE A 53 -3.47 -10.80 -2.17
CA ILE A 53 -2.12 -11.11 -1.73
C ILE A 53 -1.85 -10.24 -0.53
N TYR A 54 -1.97 -10.82 0.67
CA TYR A 54 -1.87 -10.07 1.92
C TYR A 54 -0.60 -10.37 2.71
N ASN A 55 0.34 -11.05 2.10
CA ASN A 55 1.62 -11.33 2.74
C ASN A 55 2.57 -10.19 2.41
N ILE A 56 2.98 -9.44 3.43
CA ILE A 56 3.82 -8.26 3.20
C ILE A 56 5.15 -8.63 2.52
N ASN A 57 5.68 -9.83 2.80
CA ASN A 57 6.92 -10.25 2.17
C ASN A 57 6.74 -10.47 0.67
N GLN A 58 5.60 -11.02 0.26
CA GLN A 58 5.31 -11.20 -1.16
C GLN A 58 5.12 -9.85 -1.85
N VAL A 59 4.42 -8.93 -1.20
CA VAL A 59 4.23 -7.60 -1.75
C VAL A 59 5.58 -6.92 -1.92
N ASN A 60 6.43 -7.00 -0.91
CA ASN A 60 7.75 -6.36 -0.97
C ASN A 60 8.65 -7.01 -2.00
N THR A 61 8.52 -8.32 -2.21
CA THR A 61 9.28 -9.01 -3.27
C THR A 61 8.90 -8.47 -4.64
N LEU A 62 7.59 -8.29 -4.88
CA LEU A 62 7.13 -7.71 -6.14
C LEU A 62 7.63 -6.28 -6.31
N LEU A 63 7.55 -5.50 -5.25
CA LEU A 63 8.05 -4.12 -5.31
C LEU A 63 9.54 -4.09 -5.63
N PHE A 64 10.31 -4.94 -4.99
CA PHE A 64 11.74 -5.00 -5.23
C PHE A 64 12.03 -5.39 -6.68
N GLN A 65 11.30 -6.36 -7.22
CA GLN A 65 11.51 -6.82 -8.59
C GLN A 65 11.25 -5.71 -9.61
N TRP A 66 10.40 -4.76 -9.25
CA TRP A 66 10.06 -3.63 -10.12
C TRP A 66 10.82 -2.36 -9.74
N ASN A 67 11.86 -2.50 -8.92
CA ASN A 67 12.70 -1.37 -8.49
C ASN A 67 11.90 -0.30 -7.76
N GLN A 68 10.90 -0.72 -6.99
CA GLN A 68 10.11 0.19 -6.20
C GLN A 68 10.47 0.06 -4.73
N GLU A 69 10.26 1.13 -3.98
CA GLU A 69 10.50 1.12 -2.54
C GLU A 69 9.57 0.13 -1.86
N GLN A 70 10.13 -0.68 -0.97
CA GLN A 70 9.33 -1.64 -0.24
C GLN A 70 8.49 -0.94 0.82
N LEU A 71 7.39 -1.61 1.20
CA LEU A 71 6.52 -1.11 2.26
C LEU A 71 7.07 -1.50 3.62
N GLY A 72 6.54 -0.81 4.61
CA GLY A 72 6.87 -1.15 5.97
C GLY A 72 7.59 -0.04 6.68
N ALA A 73 8.02 -0.35 7.85
CA ALA A 73 8.60 0.62 8.76
C ALA A 73 9.98 1.05 8.33
#